data_716c243e9406444e18233481586500fa
#
_entry.id   716c243e9406444e18233481586500fa
#
_cell.length_a   1.000
_cell.length_b   1.000
_cell.length_c   1.000
_cell.angle_alpha   90.00
_cell.angle_beta   90.00
_cell.angle_gamma   90.00
#
_symmetry.space_group_name_H-M   'P 1'
#
loop_
_entity.id
_entity.type
_entity.pdbx_description
1 polymer ?
#
loop_
_entity_poly.entity_id
_entity_poly.type
_entity_poly.pdbx_seq_one_letter_code
_entity_poly.pdbx_strand_id
1 'polypeptide(L)'
;MIVIVKRWFVFALLATSIALAPTLAFAADDWQIIKVSGHDYLSVDNISKFYGLTAGVVPAGEKMRLETVRSPLEFVRDSREVMINGARCWLCFPVIEHDGKFLVTRTDLAKTIEPLLRPQRVPNAGKVETVVLDPGHGGHDKGALSRYGSEKDFALDVARTLRTLLQAKGLRVIMTREGDYFVPLEVRAQIANAARNPIFVSIHFNATDRDPDATGFEIFSFTPRGAPSTSDDSVAPSSLSVQAGTQVDAQSVALSACIYHSMIGHIPEFDRGIKRARFAVLRLTRVPAVLVEGGFLTERGESQLIAKKDWRVKLAQAISAGVENYVALGVKKQPPMLVADYRRQNKSPPVEFAAPEADLSLVNLIGEAALISPSQPAAETSSPAPQAALPVSPLDSAVIVP
;
A
#
# COMPACT_ATOMS: atom_id res chain seq x y z
N MET A 1 94.36 -1.69 -6.86
CA MET A 1 93.88 -1.83 -5.47
C MET A 1 92.40 -1.60 -5.51
N ILE A 2 91.64 -2.71 -5.59
CA ILE A 2 90.17 -2.66 -5.81
C ILE A 2 89.54 -2.91 -4.45
N VAL A 3 88.73 -1.90 -3.96
CA VAL A 3 87.95 -2.03 -2.72
C VAL A 3 86.57 -2.50 -3.07
N ILE A 4 86.20 -3.70 -2.69
CA ILE A 4 84.88 -4.29 -2.84
C ILE A 4 84.06 -3.95 -1.58
N VAL A 5 83.05 -3.11 -1.72
CA VAL A 5 82.05 -2.80 -0.64
C VAL A 5 80.89 -3.80 -0.78
N LYS A 6 80.80 -4.76 0.17
CA LYS A 6 79.66 -5.64 0.31
C LYS A 6 78.50 -4.91 0.93
N ARG A 7 77.39 -4.65 0.17
CA ARG A 7 76.13 -4.16 0.70
C ARG A 7 75.28 -5.37 1.16
N TRP A 8 75.00 -5.40 2.43
CA TRP A 8 74.04 -6.35 3.02
C TRP A 8 72.62 -5.79 2.83
N PHE A 9 71.75 -6.46 2.08
CA PHE A 9 70.31 -6.19 2.04
C PHE A 9 69.67 -6.99 3.17
N VAL A 10 69.16 -6.29 4.17
CA VAL A 10 68.30 -6.87 5.19
C VAL A 10 66.86 -6.83 4.63
N PHE A 11 66.34 -7.99 4.25
CA PHE A 11 64.94 -8.17 3.96
C PHE A 11 64.16 -8.22 5.27
N ALA A 12 63.46 -7.14 5.63
CA ALA A 12 62.46 -7.14 6.68
C ALA A 12 61.18 -7.78 6.12
N LEU A 13 60.88 -9.01 6.52
CA LEU A 13 59.57 -9.63 6.29
C LEU A 13 58.55 -8.93 7.19
N LEU A 14 57.76 -8.04 6.62
CA LEU A 14 56.53 -7.56 7.24
C LEU A 14 55.48 -8.68 7.10
N ALA A 15 55.27 -9.44 8.15
CA ALA A 15 54.12 -10.33 8.27
C ALA A 15 52.87 -9.49 8.51
N THR A 16 52.14 -9.14 7.45
CA THR A 16 50.80 -8.59 7.55
C THR A 16 49.84 -9.69 8.00
N SER A 17 49.54 -9.70 9.28
CA SER A 17 48.46 -10.52 9.83
C SER A 17 47.14 -9.96 9.24
N ILE A 18 46.66 -10.57 8.16
CA ILE A 18 45.29 -10.40 7.69
C ILE A 18 44.41 -11.06 8.73
N ALA A 19 43.89 -10.28 9.65
CA ALA A 19 42.80 -10.73 10.49
C ALA A 19 41.62 -11.08 9.58
N LEU A 20 41.42 -12.37 9.32
CA LEU A 20 40.18 -12.89 8.76
C LEU A 20 39.09 -12.54 9.78
N ALA A 21 38.41 -11.42 9.54
CA ALA A 21 37.12 -11.21 10.19
C ALA A 21 36.26 -12.43 9.80
N PRO A 22 35.61 -13.11 10.76
CA PRO A 22 34.69 -14.16 10.42
C PRO A 22 33.62 -13.53 9.54
N THR A 23 33.65 -13.83 8.26
CA THR A 23 32.46 -13.67 7.42
C THR A 23 31.42 -14.56 8.09
N LEU A 24 30.49 -13.95 8.81
CA LEU A 24 29.24 -14.60 9.16
C LEU A 24 28.61 -15.00 7.81
N ALA A 25 28.99 -16.17 7.34
CA ALA A 25 28.23 -16.89 6.36
C ALA A 25 26.89 -17.13 7.04
N PHE A 26 25.92 -16.25 6.75
CA PHE A 26 24.53 -16.61 6.97
C PHE A 26 24.34 -17.89 6.18
N ALA A 27 24.23 -19.01 6.90
CA ALA A 27 23.77 -20.25 6.32
C ALA A 27 22.54 -19.86 5.50
N ALA A 28 22.49 -20.28 4.24
CA ALA A 28 21.31 -20.08 3.42
C ALA A 28 20.16 -20.66 4.25
N ASP A 29 19.33 -19.77 4.81
CA ASP A 29 18.19 -20.20 5.61
C ASP A 29 17.38 -21.09 4.69
N ASP A 30 17.19 -22.35 5.07
CA ASP A 30 16.36 -23.29 4.32
C ASP A 30 14.92 -22.82 4.42
N TRP A 31 14.54 -21.93 3.50
CA TRP A 31 13.19 -21.46 3.35
C TRP A 31 12.30 -22.63 2.93
N GLN A 32 11.59 -23.21 3.87
CA GLN A 32 10.59 -24.24 3.57
C GLN A 32 9.39 -23.59 2.92
N ILE A 33 9.16 -23.95 1.65
CA ILE A 33 7.95 -23.56 0.93
C ILE A 33 6.90 -24.62 1.19
N ILE A 34 5.77 -24.21 1.79
CA ILE A 34 4.61 -25.05 2.08
C ILE A 34 3.51 -24.67 1.09
N LYS A 35 3.05 -25.61 0.28
CA LYS A 35 1.98 -25.37 -0.69
C LYS A 35 0.62 -25.63 -0.04
N VAL A 36 -0.20 -24.55 0.03
CA VAL A 36 -1.58 -24.64 0.53
C VAL A 36 -2.50 -23.95 -0.47
N SER A 37 -3.54 -24.64 -0.92
CA SER A 37 -4.54 -24.10 -1.86
C SER A 37 -3.95 -23.44 -3.11
N GLY A 38 -2.85 -23.99 -3.64
CA GLY A 38 -2.17 -23.47 -4.84
C GLY A 38 -1.23 -22.29 -4.61
N HIS A 39 -1.05 -21.82 -3.38
CA HIS A 39 -0.15 -20.76 -3.02
C HIS A 39 1.09 -21.26 -2.28
N ASP A 40 2.22 -20.58 -2.50
CA ASP A 40 3.46 -20.83 -1.78
C ASP A 40 3.45 -20.03 -0.47
N TYR A 41 3.48 -20.73 0.65
CA TYR A 41 3.56 -20.16 2.00
C TYR A 41 4.92 -20.36 2.62
N LEU A 42 5.29 -19.47 3.52
CA LEU A 42 6.52 -19.45 4.30
C LEU A 42 6.16 -19.33 5.79
N SER A 43 6.89 -20.03 6.63
CA SER A 43 6.70 -19.95 8.08
C SER A 43 7.08 -18.56 8.60
N VAL A 44 6.27 -18.00 9.50
CA VAL A 44 6.56 -16.75 10.21
C VAL A 44 7.82 -16.89 11.06
N ASP A 45 8.16 -18.10 11.52
CA ASP A 45 9.43 -18.36 12.22
C ASP A 45 10.65 -18.14 11.31
N ASN A 46 10.59 -18.59 10.05
CA ASN A 46 11.63 -18.30 9.06
C ASN A 46 11.75 -16.80 8.79
N ILE A 47 10.61 -16.10 8.68
CA ILE A 47 10.56 -14.65 8.51
C ILE A 47 11.20 -13.96 9.71
N SER A 48 10.82 -14.36 10.93
CA SER A 48 11.37 -13.85 12.19
C SER A 48 12.89 -13.99 12.23
N LYS A 49 13.38 -15.20 11.95
CA LYS A 49 14.81 -15.48 11.92
C LYS A 49 15.56 -14.66 10.87
N PHE A 50 15.03 -14.56 9.65
CA PHE A 50 15.63 -13.80 8.55
C PHE A 50 15.77 -12.31 8.85
N TYR A 51 14.74 -11.71 9.48
CA TYR A 51 14.75 -10.29 9.85
C TYR A 51 15.39 -10.02 11.21
N GLY A 52 15.78 -11.04 11.97
CA GLY A 52 16.29 -10.90 13.34
C GLY A 52 15.22 -10.37 14.30
N LEU A 53 13.97 -10.84 14.13
CA LEU A 53 12.85 -10.44 14.99
C LEU A 53 12.76 -11.39 16.19
N THR A 54 12.28 -10.89 17.30
CA THR A 54 12.02 -11.72 18.49
C THR A 54 10.54 -12.06 18.55
N ALA A 55 10.20 -13.34 18.65
CA ALA A 55 8.81 -13.74 18.84
C ALA A 55 8.34 -13.30 20.25
N GLY A 56 7.33 -12.46 20.27
CA GLY A 56 6.58 -12.13 21.47
C GLY A 56 5.49 -13.18 21.67
N VAL A 57 5.40 -13.76 22.86
CA VAL A 57 4.30 -14.66 23.19
C VAL A 57 3.02 -13.83 23.32
N VAL A 58 2.09 -14.02 22.40
CA VAL A 58 0.73 -13.50 22.57
C VAL A 58 -0.12 -14.63 23.19
N PRO A 59 -0.78 -14.39 24.34
CA PRO A 59 -1.43 -15.44 25.10
C PRO A 59 -2.72 -16.01 24.52
N ALA A 60 -3.14 -15.71 23.34
CA ALA A 60 -4.31 -16.30 22.73
C ALA A 60 -3.96 -16.76 21.31
N GLY A 61 -4.05 -18.05 21.02
CA GLY A 61 -3.67 -18.76 19.81
C GLY A 61 -4.18 -18.25 18.44
N GLU A 62 -4.71 -17.03 18.39
CA GLU A 62 -5.19 -16.37 17.18
C GLU A 62 -4.23 -15.31 16.65
N LYS A 63 -3.28 -14.84 17.47
CA LYS A 63 -2.36 -13.76 17.10
C LYS A 63 -0.92 -14.16 17.32
N MET A 64 -0.06 -13.77 16.42
CA MET A 64 1.39 -13.84 16.58
C MET A 64 1.99 -12.44 16.49
N ARG A 65 2.76 -12.08 17.49
CA ARG A 65 3.48 -10.81 17.54
C ARG A 65 4.97 -11.04 17.42
N LEU A 66 5.62 -10.30 16.54
CA LEU A 66 7.06 -10.24 16.41
C LEU A 66 7.54 -8.86 16.83
N GLU A 67 8.63 -8.81 17.59
CA GLU A 67 9.22 -7.55 18.02
C GLU A 67 10.35 -7.15 17.09
N THR A 68 10.33 -5.88 16.66
CA THR A 68 11.47 -5.22 16.03
C THR A 68 12.06 -4.21 17.00
N VAL A 69 13.28 -3.74 16.73
CA VAL A 69 13.92 -2.67 17.52
C VAL A 69 13.06 -1.39 17.57
N ARG A 70 12.20 -1.17 16.57
CA ARG A 70 11.44 0.08 16.41
C ARG A 70 9.93 -0.09 16.57
N SER A 71 9.40 -1.26 16.29
CA SER A 71 7.94 -1.44 16.27
C SER A 71 7.57 -2.92 16.15
N PRO A 72 6.44 -3.36 16.74
CA PRO A 72 5.95 -4.73 16.59
C PRO A 72 5.35 -4.97 15.20
N LEU A 73 5.41 -6.24 14.77
CA LEU A 73 4.57 -6.81 13.72
C LEU A 73 3.55 -7.72 14.39
N GLU A 74 2.30 -7.59 14.01
CA GLU A 74 1.24 -8.44 14.54
C GLU A 74 0.48 -9.11 13.38
N PHE A 75 0.43 -10.43 13.40
CA PHE A 75 -0.30 -11.28 12.47
C PHE A 75 -1.51 -11.88 13.18
N VAL A 76 -2.63 -11.93 12.49
CA VAL A 76 -3.88 -12.53 12.99
C VAL A 76 -4.20 -13.76 12.14
N ARG A 77 -4.46 -14.91 12.79
CA ARG A 77 -4.84 -16.14 12.09
C ARG A 77 -6.13 -15.93 11.28
N ASP A 78 -6.18 -16.55 10.12
CA ASP A 78 -7.30 -16.49 9.15
C ASP A 78 -7.67 -15.06 8.71
N SER A 79 -6.76 -14.11 8.91
CA SER A 79 -6.95 -12.71 8.56
C SER A 79 -5.92 -12.24 7.52
N ARG A 80 -6.33 -11.30 6.68
CA ARG A 80 -5.46 -10.55 5.79
C ARG A 80 -4.93 -9.27 6.46
N GLU A 81 -5.50 -8.91 7.61
CA GLU A 81 -5.08 -7.72 8.36
C GLU A 81 -3.83 -8.01 9.20
N VAL A 82 -2.86 -7.11 9.11
CA VAL A 82 -1.64 -7.16 9.90
C VAL A 82 -1.26 -5.75 10.36
N MET A 83 -0.60 -5.63 11.51
CA MET A 83 0.01 -4.38 11.95
C MET A 83 1.50 -4.40 11.65
N ILE A 84 2.00 -3.42 10.90
CA ILE A 84 3.42 -3.28 10.57
C ILE A 84 3.85 -1.85 10.86
N ASN A 85 4.87 -1.67 11.71
CA ASN A 85 5.42 -0.36 12.03
C ASN A 85 4.40 0.65 12.58
N GLY A 86 3.35 0.15 13.25
CA GLY A 86 2.29 0.97 13.84
C GLY A 86 1.21 1.42 12.86
N ALA A 87 1.20 0.86 11.66
CA ALA A 87 0.15 1.06 10.66
C ALA A 87 -0.57 -0.25 10.36
N ARG A 88 -1.86 -0.19 10.18
CA ARG A 88 -2.69 -1.29 9.67
C ARG A 88 -2.34 -1.53 8.20
N CYS A 89 -2.17 -2.79 7.83
CA CYS A 89 -1.87 -3.20 6.46
C CYS A 89 -2.68 -4.42 6.07
N TRP A 90 -2.99 -4.53 4.80
CA TRP A 90 -3.76 -5.65 4.27
C TRP A 90 -2.89 -6.51 3.36
N LEU A 91 -2.75 -7.79 3.71
CA LEU A 91 -2.11 -8.81 2.89
C LEU A 91 -2.97 -9.17 1.68
N CYS A 92 -2.36 -9.76 0.68
CA CYS A 92 -3.06 -10.33 -0.47
C CYS A 92 -3.85 -11.59 -0.09
N PHE A 93 -3.28 -12.40 0.81
CA PHE A 93 -3.86 -13.67 1.25
C PHE A 93 -3.85 -13.75 2.77
N PRO A 94 -4.78 -14.51 3.37
CA PRO A 94 -4.83 -14.63 4.81
C PRO A 94 -3.59 -15.32 5.39
N VAL A 95 -3.23 -14.92 6.59
CA VAL A 95 -2.31 -15.67 7.43
C VAL A 95 -3.02 -16.95 7.86
N ILE A 96 -2.40 -18.10 7.69
CA ILE A 96 -2.98 -19.39 8.07
C ILE A 96 -2.14 -20.07 9.14
N GLU A 97 -2.73 -20.98 9.88
CA GLU A 97 -2.03 -21.90 10.75
C GLU A 97 -1.99 -23.29 10.12
N HIS A 98 -0.81 -23.89 10.07
CA HIS A 98 -0.59 -25.24 9.58
C HIS A 98 0.48 -25.92 10.40
N ASP A 99 0.17 -27.10 10.95
CA ASP A 99 1.05 -27.86 11.85
C ASP A 99 1.60 -27.01 13.03
N GLY A 100 0.73 -26.17 13.62
CA GLY A 100 1.08 -25.31 14.74
C GLY A 100 1.98 -24.12 14.38
N LYS A 101 2.16 -23.82 13.10
CA LYS A 101 2.97 -22.69 12.60
C LYS A 101 2.10 -21.68 11.85
N PHE A 102 2.33 -20.42 12.11
CA PHE A 102 1.77 -19.34 11.31
C PHE A 102 2.51 -19.24 9.98
N LEU A 103 1.73 -19.17 8.92
CA LEU A 103 2.25 -19.12 7.55
C LEU A 103 1.74 -17.86 6.83
N VAL A 104 2.63 -17.23 6.07
CA VAL A 104 2.36 -16.06 5.23
C VAL A 104 2.74 -16.40 3.80
N THR A 105 2.01 -15.91 2.80
CA THR A 105 2.36 -16.21 1.42
C THR A 105 3.69 -15.59 1.02
N ARG A 106 4.43 -16.29 0.14
CA ARG A 106 5.64 -15.74 -0.48
C ARG A 106 5.37 -14.44 -1.21
N THR A 107 4.17 -14.29 -1.79
CA THR A 107 3.73 -13.05 -2.44
C THR A 107 3.66 -11.91 -1.44
N ASP A 108 3.04 -12.13 -0.28
CA ASP A 108 2.91 -11.10 0.75
C ASP A 108 4.24 -10.73 1.37
N LEU A 109 5.12 -11.72 1.62
CA LEU A 109 6.47 -11.41 2.09
C LEU A 109 7.19 -10.47 1.12
N ALA A 110 7.20 -10.80 -0.18
CA ALA A 110 7.97 -10.06 -1.17
C ALA A 110 7.33 -8.73 -1.59
N LYS A 111 6.00 -8.66 -1.62
CA LYS A 111 5.24 -7.54 -2.20
C LYS A 111 4.60 -6.60 -1.18
N THR A 112 4.48 -7.04 0.06
CA THR A 112 3.83 -6.25 1.12
C THR A 112 4.77 -6.09 2.31
N ILE A 113 5.20 -7.17 2.95
CA ILE A 113 5.95 -7.12 4.22
C ILE A 113 7.33 -6.51 4.02
N GLU A 114 8.13 -7.00 3.07
CA GLU A 114 9.48 -6.49 2.81
C GLU A 114 9.51 -4.99 2.48
N PRO A 115 8.70 -4.47 1.54
CA PRO A 115 8.69 -3.04 1.25
C PRO A 115 8.20 -2.16 2.42
N LEU A 116 7.36 -2.69 3.31
CA LEU A 116 6.89 -1.97 4.50
C LEU A 116 7.91 -1.99 5.64
N LEU A 117 8.62 -3.11 5.82
CA LEU A 117 9.64 -3.23 6.87
C LEU A 117 10.92 -2.50 6.53
N ARG A 118 11.37 -2.60 5.29
CA ARG A 118 12.66 -2.08 4.84
C ARG A 118 12.53 -1.28 3.54
N PRO A 119 11.70 -0.23 3.49
CA PRO A 119 11.48 0.56 2.27
C PRO A 119 12.78 1.17 1.71
N GLN A 120 13.77 1.45 2.56
CA GLN A 120 15.10 1.92 2.14
C GLN A 120 15.91 0.85 1.38
N ARG A 121 15.50 -0.43 1.42
CA ARG A 121 16.11 -1.51 0.64
C ARG A 121 15.46 -1.71 -0.72
N VAL A 122 14.31 -1.10 -0.96
CA VAL A 122 13.62 -1.17 -2.24
C VAL A 122 14.44 -0.45 -3.32
N PRO A 123 14.83 -1.13 -4.40
CA PRO A 123 15.61 -0.51 -5.47
C PRO A 123 14.92 0.73 -6.03
N ASN A 124 15.70 1.81 -6.19
CA ASN A 124 15.23 3.11 -6.69
C ASN A 124 14.15 3.82 -5.85
N ALA A 125 13.77 3.32 -4.67
CA ALA A 125 12.90 4.07 -3.77
C ALA A 125 13.55 5.42 -3.41
N GLY A 126 12.74 6.47 -3.35
CA GLY A 126 13.17 7.81 -3.00
C GLY A 126 13.93 8.59 -4.09
N LYS A 127 14.15 8.03 -5.27
CA LYS A 127 14.69 8.78 -6.42
C LYS A 127 13.59 9.59 -7.08
N VAL A 128 13.31 10.76 -6.53
CA VAL A 128 12.20 11.63 -6.95
C VAL A 128 12.72 12.99 -7.38
N GLU A 129 12.36 13.42 -8.57
CA GLU A 129 12.57 14.79 -9.08
C GLU A 129 11.24 15.52 -9.27
N THR A 130 10.18 14.77 -9.57
CA THR A 130 8.85 15.31 -9.87
C THR A 130 7.79 14.59 -9.03
N VAL A 131 6.87 15.35 -8.48
CA VAL A 131 5.64 14.81 -7.88
C VAL A 131 4.49 15.14 -8.81
N VAL A 132 3.81 14.12 -9.33
CA VAL A 132 2.59 14.29 -10.11
C VAL A 132 1.40 14.15 -9.17
N LEU A 133 0.69 15.24 -8.97
CA LEU A 133 -0.53 15.29 -8.16
C LEU A 133 -1.75 15.13 -9.06
N ASP A 134 -2.60 14.21 -8.68
CA ASP A 134 -3.81 13.87 -9.41
C ASP A 134 -5.04 14.15 -8.53
N PRO A 135 -5.62 15.36 -8.58
CA PRO A 135 -6.90 15.60 -7.93
C PRO A 135 -7.97 14.75 -8.62
N GLY A 136 -8.58 13.81 -7.89
CA GLY A 136 -9.62 12.94 -8.45
C GLY A 136 -10.78 13.70 -9.08
N HIS A 137 -11.49 13.05 -10.02
CA HIS A 137 -12.67 13.59 -10.68
C HIS A 137 -12.43 14.92 -11.46
N GLY A 138 -13.46 15.74 -11.62
CA GLY A 138 -13.40 17.06 -12.26
C GLY A 138 -14.42 17.25 -13.38
N GLY A 139 -14.85 18.49 -13.60
CA GLY A 139 -15.88 18.84 -14.57
C GLY A 139 -17.23 18.17 -14.30
N HIS A 140 -17.71 17.38 -15.26
CA HIS A 140 -18.97 16.63 -15.14
C HIS A 140 -18.91 15.49 -14.11
N ASP A 141 -17.74 14.93 -13.89
CA ASP A 141 -17.51 13.92 -12.85
C ASP A 141 -17.32 14.60 -11.51
N LYS A 142 -18.32 14.55 -10.67
CA LYS A 142 -18.31 15.19 -9.35
C LYS A 142 -17.64 14.34 -8.27
N GLY A 143 -17.48 13.04 -8.51
CA GLY A 143 -17.15 12.08 -7.47
C GLY A 143 -18.26 11.98 -6.41
N ALA A 144 -17.89 11.62 -5.20
CA ALA A 144 -18.81 11.59 -4.06
C ALA A 144 -19.38 12.98 -3.74
N LEU A 145 -20.62 12.99 -3.28
CA LEU A 145 -21.32 14.21 -2.89
C LEU A 145 -21.67 14.18 -1.40
N SER A 146 -21.43 15.28 -0.74
CA SER A 146 -21.91 15.54 0.61
C SER A 146 -22.78 16.81 0.62
N ARG A 147 -23.45 17.06 1.75
CA ARG A 147 -24.17 18.33 1.95
C ARG A 147 -23.26 19.55 1.99
N TYR A 148 -21.94 19.35 2.09
CA TYR A 148 -20.95 20.41 2.24
C TYR A 148 -20.14 20.69 0.97
N GLY A 149 -20.23 19.82 -0.03
CA GLY A 149 -19.53 19.98 -1.30
C GLY A 149 -19.27 18.64 -2.01
N SER A 150 -18.56 18.71 -3.11
CA SER A 150 -18.21 17.58 -3.96
C SER A 150 -16.78 17.12 -3.73
N GLU A 151 -16.52 15.83 -3.97
CA GLU A 151 -15.20 15.25 -3.88
C GLU A 151 -14.19 15.96 -4.78
N LYS A 152 -14.58 16.26 -6.04
CA LYS A 152 -13.71 16.95 -7.00
C LYS A 152 -13.16 18.28 -6.48
N ASP A 153 -13.97 19.03 -5.73
CA ASP A 153 -13.57 20.34 -5.21
C ASP A 153 -12.63 20.19 -4.03
N PHE A 154 -12.90 19.26 -3.12
CA PHE A 154 -12.05 18.99 -1.97
C PHE A 154 -10.71 18.39 -2.38
N ALA A 155 -10.70 17.44 -3.33
CA ALA A 155 -9.48 16.86 -3.88
C ALA A 155 -8.59 17.92 -4.55
N LEU A 156 -9.19 18.86 -5.31
CA LEU A 156 -8.44 19.94 -5.95
C LEU A 156 -7.85 20.90 -4.93
N ASP A 157 -8.58 21.24 -3.86
CA ASP A 157 -8.11 22.15 -2.80
C ASP A 157 -6.92 21.53 -2.04
N VAL A 158 -7.00 20.24 -1.68
CA VAL A 158 -5.89 19.50 -1.05
C VAL A 158 -4.68 19.49 -1.99
N ALA A 159 -4.87 19.16 -3.27
CA ALA A 159 -3.78 19.08 -4.24
C ALA A 159 -3.09 20.42 -4.45
N ARG A 160 -3.82 21.54 -4.51
CA ARG A 160 -3.24 22.89 -4.63
C ARG A 160 -2.39 23.25 -3.41
N THR A 161 -2.89 22.94 -2.21
CA THR A 161 -2.15 23.15 -0.96
C THR A 161 -0.88 22.29 -0.94
N LEU A 162 -1.00 21.01 -1.29
CA LEU A 162 0.11 20.06 -1.35
C LEU A 162 1.16 20.49 -2.38
N ARG A 163 0.75 21.00 -3.55
CA ARG A 163 1.67 21.58 -4.55
C ARG A 163 2.55 22.67 -3.93
N THR A 164 1.93 23.61 -3.25
CA THR A 164 2.66 24.73 -2.62
C THR A 164 3.68 24.22 -1.59
N LEU A 165 3.29 23.26 -0.74
CA LEU A 165 4.17 22.67 0.26
C LEU A 165 5.36 21.93 -0.36
N LEU A 166 5.13 21.13 -1.40
CA LEU A 166 6.18 20.36 -2.05
C LEU A 166 7.14 21.24 -2.87
N GLN A 167 6.61 22.28 -3.53
CA GLN A 167 7.44 23.29 -4.23
C GLN A 167 8.33 24.06 -3.28
N ALA A 168 7.84 24.40 -2.08
CA ALA A 168 8.65 25.02 -1.03
C ALA A 168 9.78 24.11 -0.53
N LYS A 169 9.67 22.78 -0.75
CA LYS A 169 10.74 21.80 -0.47
C LYS A 169 11.67 21.54 -1.65
N GLY A 170 11.54 22.30 -2.74
CA GLY A 170 12.39 22.20 -3.93
C GLY A 170 12.00 21.08 -4.90
N LEU A 171 10.84 20.43 -4.72
CA LEU A 171 10.35 19.41 -5.63
C LEU A 171 9.60 20.05 -6.81
N ARG A 172 9.81 19.53 -8.00
CA ARG A 172 8.99 19.85 -9.16
C ARG A 172 7.61 19.20 -8.97
N VAL A 173 6.55 20.00 -9.19
CA VAL A 173 5.19 19.48 -9.11
C VAL A 173 4.46 19.70 -10.42
N ILE A 174 3.79 18.65 -10.90
CA ILE A 174 2.88 18.66 -12.04
C ILE A 174 1.51 18.25 -11.51
N MET A 175 0.45 18.95 -11.91
CA MET A 175 -0.92 18.55 -11.59
C MET A 175 -1.60 18.00 -12.83
N THR A 176 -2.40 16.94 -12.70
CA THR A 176 -3.19 16.39 -13.83
C THR A 176 -4.31 17.34 -14.22
N ARG A 177 -4.85 18.11 -13.28
CA ARG A 177 -5.74 19.24 -13.50
C ARG A 177 -5.48 20.35 -12.48
N GLU A 178 -5.57 21.58 -12.91
CA GLU A 178 -5.42 22.77 -12.08
C GLU A 178 -6.76 23.51 -11.84
N GLY A 179 -7.81 23.10 -12.54
CA GLY A 179 -9.14 23.66 -12.49
C GLY A 179 -10.23 22.60 -12.40
N ASP A 180 -11.48 23.05 -12.49
CA ASP A 180 -12.64 22.17 -12.53
C ASP A 180 -12.93 21.74 -13.96
N TYR A 181 -12.16 20.78 -14.46
CA TYR A 181 -12.38 20.11 -15.75
C TYR A 181 -12.06 18.62 -15.62
N PHE A 182 -12.72 17.80 -16.43
CA PHE A 182 -12.52 16.36 -16.46
C PHE A 182 -11.24 16.00 -17.20
N VAL A 183 -10.48 15.07 -16.62
CA VAL A 183 -9.28 14.46 -17.26
C VAL A 183 -9.51 12.96 -17.30
N PRO A 184 -9.47 12.32 -18.49
CA PRO A 184 -9.59 10.87 -18.63
C PRO A 184 -8.50 10.13 -17.82
N LEU A 185 -8.85 8.94 -17.30
CA LEU A 185 -7.95 8.17 -16.40
C LEU A 185 -6.62 7.80 -17.11
N GLU A 186 -6.67 7.49 -18.40
CA GLU A 186 -5.50 7.20 -19.23
C GLU A 186 -4.57 8.42 -19.34
N VAL A 187 -5.15 9.62 -19.50
CA VAL A 187 -4.38 10.87 -19.61
C VAL A 187 -3.67 11.19 -18.30
N ARG A 188 -4.31 10.96 -17.16
CA ARG A 188 -3.69 11.12 -15.82
C ARG A 188 -2.42 10.27 -15.70
N ALA A 189 -2.53 8.98 -16.09
CA ALA A 189 -1.39 8.07 -16.10
C ALA A 189 -0.32 8.47 -17.13
N GLN A 190 -0.71 8.96 -18.31
CA GLN A 190 0.23 9.44 -19.34
C GLN A 190 1.04 10.64 -18.85
N ILE A 191 0.41 11.60 -18.17
CA ILE A 191 1.10 12.75 -17.55
C ILE A 191 2.17 12.26 -16.55
N ALA A 192 1.83 11.30 -15.71
CA ALA A 192 2.77 10.72 -14.77
C ALA A 192 3.92 10.00 -15.47
N ASN A 193 3.60 9.16 -16.46
CA ASN A 193 4.57 8.35 -17.20
C ASN A 193 5.55 9.18 -18.06
N ALA A 194 5.17 10.41 -18.43
CA ALA A 194 6.01 11.33 -19.22
C ALA A 194 6.95 12.19 -18.35
N ALA A 195 6.74 12.25 -17.05
CA ALA A 195 7.54 13.08 -16.17
C ALA A 195 8.92 12.44 -15.89
N ARG A 196 9.87 13.26 -15.42
CA ARG A 196 11.24 12.80 -15.11
C ARG A 196 11.32 12.36 -13.64
N ASN A 197 11.74 11.10 -13.40
CA ASN A 197 11.85 10.47 -12.09
C ASN A 197 10.66 10.83 -11.16
N PRO A 198 9.42 10.52 -11.59
CA PRO A 198 8.24 10.96 -10.88
C PRO A 198 7.80 9.96 -9.81
N ILE A 199 6.99 10.48 -8.88
CA ILE A 199 5.99 9.72 -8.14
C ILE A 199 4.61 10.28 -8.50
N PHE A 200 3.59 9.43 -8.40
CA PHE A 200 2.19 9.79 -8.65
C PHE A 200 1.38 9.66 -7.37
N VAL A 201 0.68 10.72 -6.99
CA VAL A 201 -0.18 10.77 -5.81
C VAL A 201 -1.56 11.24 -6.23
N SER A 202 -2.52 10.31 -6.32
CA SER A 202 -3.93 10.59 -6.56
C SER A 202 -4.61 10.90 -5.22
N ILE A 203 -5.50 11.90 -5.21
CA ILE A 203 -6.15 12.42 -4.01
C ILE A 203 -7.64 12.32 -4.20
N HIS A 204 -8.28 11.59 -3.30
CA HIS A 204 -9.70 11.24 -3.30
C HIS A 204 -10.30 11.34 -1.90
N PHE A 205 -11.63 11.23 -1.84
CA PHE A 205 -12.42 11.09 -0.63
C PHE A 205 -13.47 10.01 -0.84
N ASN A 206 -13.48 9.05 0.03
CA ASN A 206 -14.30 7.85 -0.03
C ASN A 206 -15.80 8.13 0.07
N ALA A 207 -16.58 7.18 -0.44
CA ALA A 207 -18.02 7.12 -0.27
C ALA A 207 -18.48 5.66 -0.22
N THR A 208 -19.52 5.39 0.53
CA THR A 208 -20.18 4.09 0.56
C THR A 208 -21.66 4.22 0.91
N ASP A 209 -22.50 3.45 0.22
CA ASP A 209 -23.92 3.31 0.52
C ASP A 209 -24.20 2.10 1.42
N ARG A 210 -23.19 1.25 1.66
CA ARG A 210 -23.34 -0.02 2.40
C ARG A 210 -23.20 0.17 3.91
N ASP A 211 -22.41 1.15 4.32
CA ASP A 211 -22.08 1.41 5.72
C ASP A 211 -22.08 2.92 5.94
N PRO A 212 -23.20 3.50 6.42
CA PRO A 212 -23.32 4.94 6.61
C PRO A 212 -22.39 5.50 7.69
N ASP A 213 -21.86 4.63 8.56
CA ASP A 213 -20.96 4.99 9.66
C ASP A 213 -19.49 4.76 9.29
N ALA A 214 -19.22 4.38 8.03
CA ALA A 214 -17.84 4.20 7.56
C ALA A 214 -17.05 5.50 7.64
N THR A 215 -15.94 5.48 8.39
CA THR A 215 -15.04 6.62 8.62
C THR A 215 -13.59 6.24 8.39
N GLY A 216 -12.73 7.24 8.36
CA GLY A 216 -11.29 7.10 8.36
C GLY A 216 -10.65 7.18 6.99
N PHE A 217 -9.33 7.24 7.00
CA PHE A 217 -8.52 7.36 5.79
C PHE A 217 -7.84 6.04 5.43
N GLU A 218 -7.55 5.87 4.16
CA GLU A 218 -6.84 4.72 3.64
C GLU A 218 -5.93 5.10 2.47
N ILE A 219 -4.97 4.26 2.15
CA ILE A 219 -4.09 4.45 1.01
C ILE A 219 -4.00 3.18 0.18
N PHE A 220 -4.05 3.34 -1.13
CA PHE A 220 -4.01 2.23 -2.06
C PHE A 220 -2.75 2.27 -2.92
N SER A 221 -2.15 1.09 -3.12
CA SER A 221 -1.22 0.81 -4.21
C SER A 221 -1.79 -0.27 -5.12
N PHE A 222 -1.18 -0.44 -6.30
CA PHE A 222 -1.67 -1.42 -7.28
C PHE A 222 -1.58 -2.85 -6.73
N THR A 223 -2.60 -3.66 -6.98
CA THR A 223 -2.66 -5.07 -6.55
C THR A 223 -1.63 -5.91 -7.31
N PRO A 224 -0.82 -6.74 -6.65
CA PRO A 224 0.13 -7.63 -7.30
C PRO A 224 -0.55 -8.59 -8.29
N ARG A 225 0.24 -9.03 -9.27
CA ARG A 225 -0.21 -10.06 -10.23
C ARG A 225 -0.61 -11.33 -9.49
N GLY A 226 -1.77 -11.89 -9.82
CA GLY A 226 -2.27 -13.13 -9.25
C GLY A 226 -2.79 -13.02 -7.82
N ALA A 227 -2.97 -11.79 -7.31
CA ALA A 227 -3.56 -11.55 -5.99
C ALA A 227 -4.94 -10.88 -6.11
N PRO A 228 -5.84 -11.03 -5.13
CA PRO A 228 -7.06 -10.26 -5.05
C PRO A 228 -6.78 -8.82 -4.58
N SER A 229 -7.64 -7.87 -4.93
CA SER A 229 -7.65 -6.56 -4.26
C SER A 229 -8.10 -6.73 -2.81
N THR A 230 -7.88 -5.71 -1.99
CA THR A 230 -8.26 -5.79 -0.56
C THR A 230 -9.76 -5.99 -0.37
N SER A 231 -10.57 -5.38 -1.25
CA SER A 231 -12.04 -5.52 -1.25
C SER A 231 -12.56 -6.82 -1.85
N ASP A 232 -11.69 -7.64 -2.47
CA ASP A 232 -12.10 -8.82 -3.23
C ASP A 232 -11.78 -10.09 -2.45
N ASP A 233 -12.70 -11.07 -2.45
CA ASP A 233 -12.50 -12.36 -1.80
C ASP A 233 -11.79 -13.38 -2.71
N SER A 234 -11.66 -13.06 -4.00
CA SER A 234 -11.09 -13.98 -4.99
C SER A 234 -10.21 -13.26 -6.02
N VAL A 235 -9.34 -14.06 -6.66
CA VAL A 235 -8.44 -13.59 -7.70
C VAL A 235 -9.19 -13.46 -9.03
N ALA A 236 -9.37 -12.23 -9.51
CA ALA A 236 -9.98 -12.02 -10.82
C ALA A 236 -9.08 -12.53 -11.96
N PRO A 237 -9.62 -13.12 -13.04
CA PRO A 237 -8.83 -13.58 -14.19
C PRO A 237 -7.97 -12.48 -14.81
N SER A 238 -8.45 -11.23 -14.84
CA SER A 238 -7.69 -10.07 -15.31
C SER A 238 -6.45 -9.75 -14.47
N SER A 239 -6.38 -10.29 -13.26
CA SER A 239 -5.24 -10.11 -12.36
C SER A 239 -3.99 -10.89 -12.78
N LEU A 240 -4.15 -11.90 -13.64
CA LEU A 240 -3.04 -12.73 -14.10
C LEU A 240 -2.17 -12.05 -15.16
N SER A 241 -2.66 -11.00 -15.81
CA SER A 241 -1.89 -10.23 -16.80
C SER A 241 -0.90 -9.26 -16.13
N VAL A 242 0.26 -9.05 -16.77
CA VAL A 242 1.20 -8.02 -16.35
C VAL A 242 0.63 -6.66 -16.77
N GLN A 243 0.54 -5.76 -15.81
CA GLN A 243 0.10 -4.39 -15.99
C GLN A 243 1.26 -3.41 -15.72
N ALA A 244 1.13 -2.18 -16.16
CA ALA A 244 2.16 -1.15 -15.98
C ALA A 244 2.56 -0.99 -14.48
N GLY A 245 1.58 -0.88 -13.60
CA GLY A 245 1.79 -0.75 -12.16
C GLY A 245 2.49 -1.94 -11.49
N THR A 246 2.50 -3.12 -12.13
CA THR A 246 3.18 -4.32 -11.58
C THR A 246 4.70 -4.13 -11.47
N GLN A 247 5.29 -3.33 -12.36
CA GLN A 247 6.75 -3.15 -12.45
C GLN A 247 7.29 -2.29 -11.30
N VAL A 248 6.47 -1.42 -10.73
CA VAL A 248 6.81 -0.46 -9.68
C VAL A 248 6.14 -0.76 -8.34
N ASP A 249 5.64 -1.98 -8.19
CA ASP A 249 4.86 -2.39 -7.03
C ASP A 249 5.59 -2.14 -5.69
N ALA A 250 6.84 -2.59 -5.56
CA ALA A 250 7.60 -2.41 -4.32
C ALA A 250 7.85 -0.93 -3.98
N GLN A 251 8.14 -0.09 -4.98
CA GLN A 251 8.32 1.34 -4.78
C GLN A 251 7.00 2.02 -4.39
N SER A 252 5.87 1.58 -4.98
CA SER A 252 4.54 2.09 -4.64
C SER A 252 4.16 1.76 -3.20
N VAL A 253 4.48 0.56 -2.73
CA VAL A 253 4.25 0.16 -1.32
C VAL A 253 5.15 0.94 -0.37
N ALA A 254 6.41 1.14 -0.72
CA ALA A 254 7.32 1.96 0.08
C ALA A 254 6.83 3.43 0.17
N LEU A 255 6.29 3.97 -0.94
CA LEU A 255 5.66 5.28 -0.97
C LEU A 255 4.39 5.32 -0.09
N SER A 256 3.53 4.30 -0.20
CA SER A 256 2.34 4.15 0.66
C SER A 256 2.74 4.16 2.13
N ALA A 257 3.76 3.38 2.52
CA ALA A 257 4.22 3.33 3.90
C ALA A 257 4.65 4.71 4.41
N CYS A 258 5.47 5.43 3.64
CA CYS A 258 5.98 6.74 4.06
C CYS A 258 4.86 7.78 4.22
N ILE A 259 3.91 7.83 3.27
CA ILE A 259 2.76 8.76 3.35
C ILE A 259 1.83 8.35 4.49
N TYR A 260 1.51 7.07 4.60
CA TYR A 260 0.54 6.58 5.56
C TYR A 260 1.01 6.71 7.02
N HIS A 261 2.28 6.41 7.30
CA HIS A 261 2.85 6.64 8.63
C HIS A 261 2.76 8.11 9.05
N SER A 262 2.97 9.03 8.09
CA SER A 262 2.82 10.46 8.34
C SER A 262 1.35 10.82 8.59
N MET A 263 0.41 10.27 7.80
CA MET A 263 -1.02 10.52 7.99
C MET A 263 -1.47 10.08 9.39
N ILE A 264 -1.18 8.84 9.80
CA ILE A 264 -1.52 8.36 11.16
C ILE A 264 -0.88 9.23 12.26
N GLY A 265 0.31 9.77 12.00
CA GLY A 265 1.03 10.62 12.95
C GLY A 265 0.46 12.04 13.09
N HIS A 266 -0.28 12.52 12.09
CA HIS A 266 -0.81 13.88 12.04
C HIS A 266 -2.33 13.95 12.17
N ILE A 267 -3.05 12.94 11.70
CA ILE A 267 -4.51 12.93 11.56
C ILE A 267 -5.09 11.95 12.58
N PRO A 268 -5.97 12.38 13.48
CA PRO A 268 -6.50 11.53 14.55
C PRO A 268 -7.70 10.66 14.15
N GLU A 269 -8.08 10.67 12.86
CA GLU A 269 -9.20 9.89 12.32
C GLU A 269 -8.83 8.40 12.24
N PHE A 270 -9.83 7.54 11.99
CA PHE A 270 -9.69 6.08 12.00
C PHE A 270 -8.72 5.58 10.92
N ASP A 271 -7.79 4.70 11.31
CA ASP A 271 -6.83 4.02 10.43
C ASP A 271 -7.49 2.82 9.74
N ARG A 272 -7.80 2.94 8.44
CA ARG A 272 -8.35 1.84 7.63
C ARG A 272 -7.27 1.02 6.93
N GLY A 273 -6.05 1.47 6.91
CA GLY A 273 -4.90 0.68 6.48
C GLY A 273 -4.33 1.02 5.10
N ILE A 274 -3.16 0.42 4.88
CA ILE A 274 -2.51 0.35 3.57
C ILE A 274 -3.12 -0.83 2.81
N LYS A 275 -3.72 -0.55 1.66
CA LYS A 275 -4.54 -1.47 0.88
C LYS A 275 -4.05 -1.65 -0.55
N ARG A 276 -4.67 -2.59 -1.25
CA ARG A 276 -4.41 -2.90 -2.64
C ARG A 276 -5.69 -2.80 -3.46
N ALA A 277 -5.61 -2.11 -4.60
CA ALA A 277 -6.72 -2.00 -5.54
C ALA A 277 -6.25 -1.96 -6.99
N ARG A 278 -7.16 -2.26 -7.93
CA ARG A 278 -6.91 -2.24 -9.39
C ARG A 278 -7.45 -0.97 -10.03
N PHE A 279 -7.39 0.15 -9.31
CA PHE A 279 -7.80 1.44 -9.88
C PHE A 279 -7.05 1.73 -11.17
N ALA A 280 -7.74 2.27 -12.18
CA ALA A 280 -7.19 2.45 -13.51
C ALA A 280 -5.92 3.33 -13.49
N VAL A 281 -5.92 4.41 -12.71
CA VAL A 281 -4.77 5.30 -12.58
C VAL A 281 -3.53 4.60 -12.00
N LEU A 282 -3.71 3.65 -11.07
CA LEU A 282 -2.60 2.84 -10.52
C LEU A 282 -2.15 1.75 -11.50
N ARG A 283 -3.10 1.13 -12.20
CA ARG A 283 -2.85 0.06 -13.16
C ARG A 283 -2.06 0.52 -14.38
N LEU A 284 -2.36 1.72 -14.88
CA LEU A 284 -1.78 2.29 -16.11
C LEU A 284 -0.47 3.05 -15.87
N THR A 285 -0.17 3.37 -14.62
CA THR A 285 1.02 4.15 -14.25
C THR A 285 2.25 3.26 -14.11
N ARG A 286 3.37 3.67 -14.74
CA ARG A 286 4.67 2.96 -14.76
C ARG A 286 5.67 3.50 -13.75
N VAL A 287 5.23 4.38 -12.88
CA VAL A 287 6.03 5.03 -11.85
C VAL A 287 5.45 4.73 -10.47
N PRO A 288 6.21 4.90 -9.37
CA PRO A 288 5.66 4.67 -8.03
C PRO A 288 4.38 5.49 -7.84
N ALA A 289 3.27 4.82 -7.53
CA ALA A 289 1.94 5.40 -7.56
C ALA A 289 1.10 4.97 -6.37
N VAL A 290 0.39 5.93 -5.78
CA VAL A 290 -0.56 5.71 -4.70
C VAL A 290 -1.84 6.52 -4.93
N LEU A 291 -2.94 6.04 -4.35
CA LEU A 291 -4.20 6.77 -4.24
C LEU A 291 -4.53 6.90 -2.76
N VAL A 292 -4.72 8.13 -2.32
CA VAL A 292 -5.05 8.51 -0.94
C VAL A 292 -6.54 8.81 -0.87
N GLU A 293 -7.24 8.10 0.00
CA GLU A 293 -8.60 8.41 0.42
C GLU A 293 -8.54 9.13 1.75
N GLY A 294 -8.86 10.43 1.73
CA GLY A 294 -8.68 11.32 2.88
C GLY A 294 -9.78 11.21 3.94
N GLY A 295 -10.81 10.38 3.73
CA GLY A 295 -11.97 10.20 4.61
C GLY A 295 -13.26 10.01 3.82
N PHE A 296 -14.39 9.79 4.49
CA PHE A 296 -15.68 9.48 3.87
C PHE A 296 -16.60 10.71 3.76
N LEU A 297 -17.05 11.02 2.56
CA LEU A 297 -18.02 12.09 2.32
C LEU A 297 -19.45 11.67 2.62
N THR A 298 -19.73 10.38 2.72
CA THR A 298 -21.03 9.83 3.08
C THR A 298 -21.30 9.85 4.58
N GLU A 299 -20.25 9.82 5.42
CA GLU A 299 -20.42 9.95 6.87
C GLU A 299 -20.54 11.44 7.27
N ARG A 300 -21.49 11.75 8.15
CA ARG A 300 -21.91 13.13 8.46
C ARG A 300 -20.81 13.93 9.17
N GLY A 301 -20.16 13.35 10.16
CA GLY A 301 -19.13 14.03 10.97
C GLY A 301 -17.87 14.26 10.18
N GLU A 302 -17.41 13.23 9.46
CA GLU A 302 -16.20 13.28 8.66
C GLU A 302 -16.35 14.20 7.44
N SER A 303 -17.51 14.17 6.75
CA SER A 303 -17.80 15.13 5.67
C SER A 303 -17.81 16.58 6.15
N GLN A 304 -18.25 16.84 7.39
CA GLN A 304 -18.15 18.17 8.00
C GLN A 304 -16.70 18.57 8.30
N LEU A 305 -15.86 17.63 8.71
CA LEU A 305 -14.41 17.87 8.89
C LEU A 305 -13.73 18.15 7.57
N ILE A 306 -13.97 17.34 6.55
CA ILE A 306 -13.41 17.48 5.19
C ILE A 306 -13.79 18.86 4.61
N ALA A 307 -14.99 19.36 4.88
CA ALA A 307 -15.42 20.68 4.45
C ALA A 307 -14.62 21.84 5.08
N LYS A 308 -13.95 21.63 6.22
CA LYS A 308 -13.11 22.64 6.86
C LYS A 308 -11.78 22.77 6.13
N LYS A 309 -11.42 24.00 5.73
CA LYS A 309 -10.15 24.27 5.04
C LYS A 309 -8.95 23.84 5.87
N ASP A 310 -8.96 24.10 7.17
CA ASP A 310 -7.84 23.79 8.04
C ASP A 310 -7.58 22.29 8.12
N TRP A 311 -8.63 21.47 8.07
CA TRP A 311 -8.50 20.02 8.02
C TRP A 311 -7.86 19.57 6.69
N ARG A 312 -8.28 20.12 5.55
CA ARG A 312 -7.67 19.82 4.24
C ARG A 312 -6.21 20.28 4.16
N VAL A 313 -5.87 21.40 4.78
CA VAL A 313 -4.48 21.85 4.92
C VAL A 313 -3.67 20.83 5.75
N LYS A 314 -4.23 20.34 6.86
CA LYS A 314 -3.60 19.32 7.69
C LYS A 314 -3.36 18.00 6.94
N LEU A 315 -4.34 17.56 6.14
CA LEU A 315 -4.18 16.40 5.26
C LEU A 315 -3.06 16.62 4.24
N ALA A 316 -3.00 17.78 3.58
CA ALA A 316 -1.95 18.12 2.64
C ALA A 316 -0.56 18.16 3.32
N GLN A 317 -0.46 18.69 4.54
CA GLN A 317 0.77 18.67 5.34
C GLN A 317 1.23 17.25 5.68
N ALA A 318 0.29 16.38 6.06
CA ALA A 318 0.59 14.98 6.35
C ALA A 318 1.10 14.24 5.10
N ILE A 319 0.47 14.43 3.94
CA ILE A 319 0.94 13.85 2.68
C ILE A 319 2.31 14.40 2.30
N SER A 320 2.53 15.72 2.43
CA SER A 320 3.83 16.36 2.14
C SER A 320 4.95 15.77 2.99
N ALA A 321 4.76 15.66 4.29
CA ALA A 321 5.76 15.07 5.19
C ALA A 321 6.05 13.59 4.86
N GLY A 322 5.04 12.84 4.41
CA GLY A 322 5.22 11.47 3.93
C GLY A 322 6.01 11.39 2.62
N VAL A 323 5.77 12.31 1.67
CA VAL A 323 6.57 12.42 0.45
C VAL A 323 8.03 12.76 0.77
N GLU A 324 8.28 13.70 1.68
CA GLU A 324 9.63 14.03 2.15
C GLU A 324 10.34 12.81 2.78
N ASN A 325 9.61 12.04 3.58
CA ASN A 325 10.09 10.80 4.16
C ASN A 325 10.50 9.79 3.07
N TYR A 326 9.68 9.63 2.02
CA TYR A 326 10.01 8.78 0.88
C TYR A 326 11.25 9.26 0.11
N VAL A 327 11.35 10.56 -0.17
CA VAL A 327 12.54 11.17 -0.82
C VAL A 327 13.81 10.92 -0.01
N ALA A 328 13.72 10.99 1.31
CA ALA A 328 14.84 10.73 2.21
C ALA A 328 15.40 9.30 2.11
N LEU A 329 14.60 8.30 1.73
CA LEU A 329 15.07 6.93 1.48
C LEU A 329 16.14 6.89 0.39
N GLY A 330 15.96 7.67 -0.68
CA GLY A 330 16.88 7.69 -1.83
C GLY A 330 18.13 8.53 -1.56
N VAL A 331 17.98 9.69 -0.96
CA VAL A 331 19.07 10.64 -0.72
C VAL A 331 19.94 10.23 0.47
N LYS A 332 19.31 9.87 1.57
CA LYS A 332 20.01 9.63 2.84
C LYS A 332 20.22 8.14 3.13
N LYS A 333 19.55 7.26 2.40
CA LYS A 333 19.49 5.80 2.68
C LYS A 333 19.16 5.48 4.15
N GLN A 334 18.43 6.38 4.80
CA GLN A 334 18.03 6.24 6.19
C GLN A 334 16.75 5.43 6.29
N PRO A 335 16.54 4.71 7.39
CA PRO A 335 15.24 4.12 7.68
C PRO A 335 14.16 5.20 7.69
N PRO A 336 12.93 4.87 7.26
CA PRO A 336 11.84 5.83 7.23
C PRO A 336 11.46 6.28 8.64
N MET A 337 10.88 7.45 8.74
CA MET A 337 10.12 7.83 9.93
C MET A 337 8.88 6.96 10.03
N LEU A 338 8.63 6.43 11.22
CA LEU A 338 7.47 5.61 11.53
C LEU A 338 6.41 6.44 12.26
N VAL A 339 5.23 5.85 12.45
CA VAL A 339 4.11 6.48 13.19
C VAL A 339 4.56 7.06 14.55
N ALA A 340 5.35 6.29 15.31
CA ALA A 340 5.86 6.73 16.61
C ALA A 340 6.80 7.94 16.52
N ASP A 341 7.56 8.07 15.42
CA ASP A 341 8.44 9.21 15.20
C ASP A 341 7.63 10.49 14.95
N TYR A 342 6.60 10.42 14.10
CA TYR A 342 5.69 11.54 13.82
C TYR A 342 4.90 11.96 15.07
N ARG A 343 4.37 11.00 15.83
CA ARG A 343 3.66 11.30 17.09
C ARG A 343 4.55 12.01 18.10
N ARG A 344 5.82 11.60 18.24
CA ARG A 344 6.78 12.30 19.09
C ARG A 344 7.03 13.74 18.64
N GLN A 345 7.15 13.98 17.33
CA GLN A 345 7.34 15.33 16.80
C GLN A 345 6.13 16.22 17.03
N ASN A 346 4.93 15.66 16.87
CA ASN A 346 3.67 16.41 16.96
C ASN A 346 3.15 16.55 18.41
N LYS A 347 3.82 15.92 19.39
CA LYS A 347 3.37 15.87 20.80
C LYS A 347 1.92 15.39 20.95
N SER A 348 1.43 14.62 19.99
CA SER A 348 0.08 14.06 20.05
C SER A 348 0.06 12.82 20.95
N PRO A 349 -0.94 12.68 21.85
CA PRO A 349 -1.09 11.46 22.63
C PRO A 349 -1.33 10.27 21.70
N PRO A 350 -0.94 9.05 22.07
CA PRO A 350 -1.27 7.85 21.33
C PRO A 350 -2.80 7.73 21.24
N VAL A 351 -3.30 7.54 20.03
CA VAL A 351 -4.69 7.12 19.86
C VAL A 351 -4.72 5.64 20.21
N GLU A 352 -5.40 5.32 21.30
CA GLU A 352 -5.71 3.94 21.65
C GLU A 352 -6.73 3.44 20.61
N PHE A 353 -6.29 2.54 19.73
CA PHE A 353 -7.18 1.90 18.77
C PHE A 353 -8.02 0.88 19.55
N ALA A 354 -9.27 1.23 19.84
CA ALA A 354 -10.26 0.21 20.14
C ALA A 354 -10.35 -0.67 18.88
N ALA A 355 -9.97 -1.95 19.01
CA ALA A 355 -10.34 -2.91 17.99
C ALA A 355 -11.86 -2.83 17.84
N PRO A 356 -12.42 -2.79 16.60
CA PRO A 356 -13.85 -2.95 16.45
C PRO A 356 -14.23 -4.21 17.24
N GLU A 357 -15.13 -4.07 18.19
CA GLU A 357 -15.74 -5.23 18.82
C GLU A 357 -16.24 -6.11 17.69
N ALA A 358 -15.73 -7.32 17.61
CA ALA A 358 -16.22 -8.29 16.63
C ALA A 358 -17.72 -8.38 16.91
N ASP A 359 -18.53 -8.00 15.94
CA ASP A 359 -19.96 -8.13 16.03
C ASP A 359 -20.32 -9.61 16.08
N LEU A 360 -20.37 -10.15 17.29
CA LEU A 360 -20.72 -11.53 17.57
C LEU A 360 -22.17 -11.86 17.13
N SER A 361 -22.94 -10.86 16.71
CA SER A 361 -24.31 -11.07 16.22
C SER A 361 -24.33 -11.78 14.86
N LEU A 362 -23.28 -11.61 14.03
CA LEU A 362 -23.15 -12.33 12.74
C LEU A 362 -22.76 -13.79 12.90
N VAL A 363 -22.04 -14.16 13.96
CA VAL A 363 -21.66 -15.55 14.21
C VAL A 363 -22.87 -16.39 14.66
N ASN A 364 -23.83 -15.78 15.37
CA ASN A 364 -25.06 -16.45 15.78
C ASN A 364 -26.06 -16.65 14.63
N LEU A 365 -26.05 -15.80 13.63
CA LEU A 365 -26.93 -15.95 12.44
C LEU A 365 -26.49 -17.09 11.50
N ILE A 366 -25.19 -17.41 11.47
CA ILE A 366 -24.66 -18.53 10.66
C ILE A 366 -24.85 -19.87 11.36
N GLY A 367 -24.90 -19.88 12.69
CA GLY A 367 -25.11 -21.11 13.50
C GLY A 367 -26.52 -21.66 13.43
N GLU A 368 -27.55 -20.84 13.24
CA GLU A 368 -28.96 -21.29 13.16
C GLU A 368 -29.38 -21.73 11.75
N ALA A 369 -28.67 -21.32 10.68
CA ALA A 369 -28.97 -21.73 9.32
C ALA A 369 -28.49 -23.16 8.96
N ALA A 370 -27.65 -23.78 9.80
CA ALA A 370 -27.06 -25.10 9.55
C ALA A 370 -27.89 -26.29 10.05
N LEU A 371 -29.07 -26.08 10.63
CA LEU A 371 -29.90 -27.13 11.22
C LEU A 371 -31.19 -27.44 10.44
N ILE A 372 -31.34 -27.01 9.19
CA ILE A 372 -32.49 -27.41 8.35
C ILE A 372 -32.03 -28.48 7.38
N SER A 373 -32.43 -29.74 7.68
CA SER A 373 -32.26 -30.92 6.84
C SER A 373 -32.98 -30.79 5.49
N PRO A 374 -32.46 -31.41 4.43
CA PRO A 374 -33.04 -31.31 3.08
C PRO A 374 -34.29 -32.19 2.92
N SER A 375 -35.41 -31.58 2.57
CA SER A 375 -36.55 -32.29 2.02
C SER A 375 -36.50 -32.24 0.48
N GLN A 376 -36.83 -33.40 -0.10
CA GLN A 376 -36.74 -33.84 -1.48
C GLN A 376 -37.40 -32.96 -2.56
N PRO A 377 -37.08 -33.20 -3.85
CA PRO A 377 -37.42 -32.33 -4.96
C PRO A 377 -38.83 -32.55 -5.50
N ALA A 378 -39.48 -31.50 -5.91
CA ALA A 378 -40.70 -31.56 -6.69
C ALA A 378 -40.46 -31.06 -8.13
N ALA A 379 -41.12 -31.77 -9.04
CA ALA A 379 -41.02 -31.90 -10.45
C ALA A 379 -41.05 -30.62 -11.31
N GLU A 380 -40.47 -30.79 -12.47
CA GLU A 380 -40.49 -29.99 -13.69
C GLU A 380 -41.86 -29.47 -14.12
N THR A 381 -41.91 -28.20 -14.56
CA THR A 381 -42.82 -27.81 -15.65
C THR A 381 -42.09 -26.87 -16.61
N SER A 382 -42.08 -27.31 -17.84
CA SER A 382 -41.53 -26.70 -19.02
C SER A 382 -42.34 -25.52 -19.54
N SER A 383 -41.70 -24.59 -20.22
CA SER A 383 -42.09 -23.90 -21.48
C SER A 383 -41.93 -22.40 -21.47
N PRO A 384 -41.84 -21.76 -22.64
CA PRO A 384 -40.67 -21.67 -23.52
C PRO A 384 -40.22 -20.21 -23.72
N ALA A 385 -39.06 -20.04 -24.35
CA ALA A 385 -38.48 -18.78 -24.80
C ALA A 385 -39.31 -18.06 -25.87
N PRO A 386 -39.14 -16.75 -26.05
CA PRO A 386 -39.19 -16.18 -27.39
C PRO A 386 -37.84 -15.65 -27.83
N GLN A 387 -37.51 -16.02 -29.07
CA GLN A 387 -36.52 -15.41 -29.93
C GLN A 387 -36.94 -13.99 -30.31
N ALA A 388 -35.96 -13.12 -30.48
CA ALA A 388 -35.90 -12.09 -31.54
C ALA A 388 -34.63 -11.27 -31.33
N ALA A 389 -33.73 -11.37 -32.21
CA ALA A 389 -33.43 -10.58 -33.41
C ALA A 389 -32.46 -9.42 -33.16
N LEU A 390 -31.27 -9.61 -33.69
CA LEU A 390 -30.27 -8.57 -33.99
C LEU A 390 -30.79 -7.61 -35.06
N PRO A 391 -30.34 -6.39 -35.10
CA PRO A 391 -29.88 -5.84 -36.34
C PRO A 391 -28.46 -5.27 -36.33
N VAL A 392 -27.87 -5.49 -37.43
CA VAL A 392 -26.71 -5.15 -38.19
C VAL A 392 -26.33 -3.65 -38.16
N SER A 393 -25.03 -3.44 -38.11
CA SER A 393 -24.26 -2.23 -38.43
C SER A 393 -24.64 -1.58 -39.77
N PRO A 394 -24.31 -0.30 -40.01
CA PRO A 394 -23.29 -0.10 -41.03
C PRO A 394 -22.15 0.87 -40.69
N LEU A 395 -21.09 0.55 -41.34
CA LEU A 395 -19.82 1.23 -41.56
C LEU A 395 -19.95 2.61 -42.30
N ASP A 396 -18.83 3.31 -42.24
CA ASP A 396 -18.32 4.41 -43.09
C ASP A 396 -18.58 5.82 -42.58
N SER A 397 -17.61 6.70 -42.45
CA SER A 397 -16.52 7.04 -43.35
C SER A 397 -15.49 7.92 -42.65
N ALA A 398 -14.28 7.76 -43.04
CA ALA A 398 -13.08 8.57 -42.81
C ALA A 398 -13.23 10.03 -43.30
N VAL A 399 -12.57 10.97 -42.62
CA VAL A 399 -11.84 12.08 -43.26
C VAL A 399 -10.61 12.45 -42.44
N ILE A 400 -9.51 12.53 -43.14
CA ILE A 400 -8.14 12.87 -42.79
C ILE A 400 -7.89 14.36 -43.08
N VAL A 401 -7.08 15.01 -42.23
CA VAL A 401 -6.06 16.07 -42.52
C VAL A 401 -6.58 17.53 -42.65
N PRO A 402 -5.75 18.54 -42.29
CA PRO A 402 -4.31 18.53 -41.98
C PRO A 402 -3.95 18.71 -40.48
#